data_971be2f14c9a31e5aaf92cea5b67c5c7
#
_entry.id   971be2f14c9a31e5aaf92cea5b67c5c7
#
_cell.length_a   1.000
_cell.length_b   1.000
_cell.length_c   1.000
_cell.angle_alpha   90.00
_cell.angle_beta   90.00
_cell.angle_gamma   90.00
#
_symmetry.space_group_name_H-M   'P 1'
#
loop_
_entity.id
_entity.type
_entity.pdbx_description
1 polymer ?
#
loop_
_entity_poly.entity_id
_entity_poly.type
_entity_poly.pdbx_seq_one_letter_code
_entity_poly.pdbx_strand_id
1 'polypeptide(L)'
;KELTGREIPVVCDPTILFAAEEWDGITKKEHFVKEPYLFCYFLGNNPEQRDFVKRFKEKTGYKIVQLQHCDEYIKSDVEFPDYTPYNVGPAEFVQLIRDAEYVFTDSFHASVFSLLYEKRFFTFRRYNNDSIVSTNGRLYSLLSMVGLEERLLKADEDVEKCMLMSIDYKNVHIKLAALREFTKRYIKGALSQLGITYDNY
;
A
#
# COMPACT_ATOMS: atom_id res chain seq x y z
N LYS A 1 -8.32 -6.96 -24.39
CA LYS A 1 -8.46 -7.50 -25.78
C LYS A 1 -9.92 -7.78 -26.15
N GLU A 2 -10.71 -8.40 -25.27
CA GLU A 2 -12.12 -8.76 -25.53
C GLU A 2 -12.99 -7.55 -25.88
N LEU A 3 -12.83 -6.41 -25.18
CA LEU A 3 -13.65 -5.21 -25.40
C LEU A 3 -13.23 -4.37 -26.64
N THR A 4 -11.96 -4.34 -26.96
CA THR A 4 -11.42 -3.41 -27.98
C THR A 4 -10.79 -4.10 -29.18
N GLY A 5 -10.60 -5.41 -29.13
CA GLY A 5 -9.81 -6.18 -30.13
C GLY A 5 -8.32 -5.86 -30.13
N ARG A 6 -7.86 -4.93 -29.30
CA ARG A 6 -6.48 -4.44 -29.24
C ARG A 6 -5.75 -4.97 -28.00
N GLU A 7 -4.46 -5.19 -28.14
CA GLU A 7 -3.57 -5.37 -27.00
C GLU A 7 -3.16 -3.98 -26.48
N ILE A 8 -3.59 -3.68 -25.26
CA ILE A 8 -3.28 -2.42 -24.60
C ILE A 8 -2.32 -2.75 -23.46
N PRO A 9 -1.15 -2.13 -23.39
CA PRO A 9 -0.20 -2.38 -22.30
C PRO A 9 -0.77 -1.89 -20.98
N VAL A 10 -0.44 -2.62 -19.91
CA VAL A 10 -0.72 -2.20 -18.54
C VAL A 10 0.43 -1.29 -18.10
N VAL A 11 0.10 -0.10 -17.66
CA VAL A 11 1.03 0.89 -17.11
C VAL A 11 0.90 0.95 -15.60
N CYS A 12 1.86 1.58 -14.90
CA CYS A 12 1.77 1.71 -13.45
C CYS A 12 0.66 2.67 -13.00
N ASP A 13 0.24 2.50 -11.77
CA ASP A 13 -0.61 3.47 -11.09
C ASP A 13 0.12 4.82 -11.00
N PRO A 14 -0.56 5.98 -11.17
CA PRO A 14 0.06 7.30 -11.09
C PRO A 14 0.88 7.54 -9.82
N THR A 15 0.50 6.96 -8.68
CA THR A 15 1.26 7.05 -7.43
C THR A 15 2.68 6.48 -7.55
N ILE A 16 2.90 5.50 -8.41
CA ILE A 16 4.21 4.88 -8.62
C ILE A 16 5.11 5.75 -9.52
N LEU A 17 4.54 6.68 -10.30
CA LEU A 17 5.32 7.56 -11.19
C LEU A 17 6.32 8.43 -10.43
N PHE A 18 6.02 8.76 -9.19
CA PHE A 18 6.86 9.55 -8.30
C PHE A 18 7.61 8.66 -7.31
N ALA A 19 8.86 9.02 -7.01
CA ALA A 19 9.65 8.35 -5.97
C ALA A 19 9.27 8.89 -4.57
N ALA A 20 9.78 8.25 -3.52
CA ALA A 20 9.51 8.66 -2.15
C ALA A 20 9.92 10.11 -1.88
N GLU A 21 11.07 10.53 -2.40
CA GLU A 21 11.62 11.88 -2.24
C GLU A 21 10.70 12.96 -2.82
N GLU A 22 9.99 12.64 -3.90
CA GLU A 22 9.02 13.56 -4.51
C GLU A 22 7.74 13.64 -3.67
N TRP A 23 7.31 12.52 -3.08
CA TRP A 23 6.19 12.49 -2.13
C TRP A 23 6.52 13.18 -0.81
N ASP A 24 7.78 13.20 -0.39
CA ASP A 24 8.21 13.95 0.80
C ASP A 24 7.95 15.45 0.68
N GLY A 25 7.83 15.96 -0.54
CA GLY A 25 7.47 17.35 -0.79
C GLY A 25 6.10 17.78 -0.25
N ILE A 26 5.18 16.83 -0.02
CA ILE A 26 3.86 17.10 0.57
C ILE A 26 3.77 16.75 2.07
N THR A 27 4.74 16.03 2.62
CA THR A 27 4.74 15.61 4.03
C THR A 27 5.42 16.62 4.93
N LYS A 28 5.13 16.55 6.24
CA LYS A 28 5.81 17.35 7.25
C LYS A 28 7.07 16.64 7.73
N LYS A 29 8.05 17.40 8.22
CA LYS A 29 9.29 16.85 8.81
C LYS A 29 9.05 16.28 10.20
N GLU A 30 8.09 16.83 10.96
CA GLU A 30 7.76 16.39 12.31
C GLU A 30 6.96 15.07 12.25
N HIS A 31 7.29 14.11 13.11
CA HIS A 31 6.56 12.86 13.22
C HIS A 31 5.14 13.10 13.76
N PHE A 32 4.16 12.54 13.08
CA PHE A 32 2.75 12.62 13.49
C PHE A 32 2.50 11.79 14.78
N VAL A 33 3.17 10.65 14.88
CA VAL A 33 3.23 9.79 16.07
C VAL A 33 4.69 9.64 16.45
N LYS A 34 5.04 9.94 17.72
CA LYS A 34 6.45 9.95 18.18
C LYS A 34 6.98 8.58 18.57
N GLU A 35 6.11 7.69 18.99
CA GLU A 35 6.47 6.34 19.44
C GLU A 35 6.46 5.36 18.25
N PRO A 36 7.26 4.29 18.26
CA PRO A 36 7.19 3.23 17.26
C PRO A 36 5.78 2.61 17.19
N TYR A 37 5.26 2.41 15.99
CA TYR A 37 3.88 1.93 15.81
C TYR A 37 3.69 0.99 14.62
N LEU A 38 2.63 0.22 14.71
CA LEU A 38 2.04 -0.57 13.64
C LEU A 38 0.95 0.28 12.99
N PHE A 39 1.13 0.66 11.74
CA PHE A 39 0.11 1.40 11.01
C PHE A 39 -0.88 0.44 10.37
N CYS A 40 -2.17 0.65 10.62
CA CYS A 40 -3.27 -0.13 10.07
C CYS A 40 -4.18 0.74 9.21
N TYR A 41 -4.39 0.31 7.97
CA TYR A 41 -5.36 0.94 7.06
C TYR A 41 -6.16 -0.15 6.35
N PHE A 42 -7.28 -0.51 6.95
CA PHE A 42 -8.20 -1.50 6.41
C PHE A 42 -9.44 -0.82 5.84
N LEU A 43 -9.81 -1.16 4.62
CA LEU A 43 -11.01 -0.70 3.94
C LEU A 43 -12.12 -1.75 3.99
N GLY A 44 -11.80 -2.96 4.43
CA GLY A 44 -12.72 -4.05 4.70
C GLY A 44 -12.94 -4.25 6.20
N ASN A 45 -13.93 -5.06 6.52
CA ASN A 45 -14.40 -5.30 7.88
C ASN A 45 -13.98 -6.65 8.49
N ASN A 46 -12.99 -7.34 7.90
CA ASN A 46 -12.58 -8.67 8.33
C ASN A 46 -11.92 -8.64 9.73
N PRO A 47 -12.54 -9.24 10.77
CA PRO A 47 -12.00 -9.24 12.13
C PRO A 47 -10.70 -10.04 12.27
N GLU A 48 -10.51 -11.10 11.48
CA GLU A 48 -9.32 -11.94 11.57
C GLU A 48 -8.03 -11.16 11.25
N GLN A 49 -8.11 -10.17 10.35
CA GLN A 49 -6.98 -9.28 10.06
C GLN A 49 -6.59 -8.45 11.28
N ARG A 50 -7.57 -7.93 12.01
CA ARG A 50 -7.35 -7.17 13.26
C ARG A 50 -6.75 -8.07 14.33
N ASP A 51 -7.24 -9.30 14.46
CA ASP A 51 -6.72 -10.27 15.43
C ASP A 51 -5.27 -10.67 15.10
N PHE A 52 -4.92 -10.77 13.82
CA PHE A 52 -3.52 -10.97 13.42
C PHE A 52 -2.63 -9.83 13.91
N VAL A 53 -3.06 -8.57 13.72
CA VAL A 53 -2.27 -7.42 14.15
C VAL A 53 -2.20 -7.30 15.68
N LYS A 54 -3.26 -7.67 16.43
CA LYS A 54 -3.20 -7.75 17.89
C LYS A 54 -2.13 -8.73 18.37
N ARG A 55 -2.06 -9.93 17.77
CA ARG A 55 -0.99 -10.91 18.05
C ARG A 55 0.39 -10.35 17.71
N PHE A 56 0.50 -9.56 16.62
CA PHE A 56 1.75 -8.91 16.23
C PHE A 56 2.15 -7.82 17.23
N LYS A 57 1.20 -7.02 17.72
CA LYS A 57 1.40 -6.05 18.81
C LYS A 57 1.91 -6.72 20.09
N GLU A 58 1.35 -7.86 20.49
CA GLU A 58 1.80 -8.60 21.68
C GLU A 58 3.27 -9.01 21.60
N LYS A 59 3.75 -9.35 20.39
CA LYS A 59 5.16 -9.73 20.18
C LYS A 59 6.12 -8.54 20.10
N THR A 60 5.66 -7.40 19.56
CA THR A 60 6.52 -6.23 19.34
C THR A 60 6.45 -5.19 20.44
N GLY A 61 5.33 -5.13 21.17
CA GLY A 61 5.03 -4.05 22.10
C GLY A 61 4.69 -2.70 21.45
N TYR A 62 4.64 -2.63 20.11
CA TYR A 62 4.33 -1.41 19.38
C TYR A 62 2.84 -1.07 19.48
N LYS A 63 2.52 0.22 19.47
CA LYS A 63 1.13 0.69 19.45
C LYS A 63 0.49 0.47 18.07
N ILE A 64 -0.79 0.19 18.06
CA ILE A 64 -1.60 0.15 16.84
C ILE A 64 -2.14 1.55 16.57
N VAL A 65 -1.78 2.11 15.42
CA VAL A 65 -2.33 3.36 14.88
C VAL A 65 -3.19 3.01 13.67
N GLN A 66 -4.47 3.35 13.72
CA GLN A 66 -5.41 3.02 12.64
C GLN A 66 -6.13 4.27 12.13
N LEU A 67 -6.30 4.37 10.82
CA LEU A 67 -7.33 5.22 10.23
C LEU A 67 -8.63 4.42 10.15
N GLN A 68 -9.62 4.88 10.92
CA GLN A 68 -10.94 4.25 10.95
C GLN A 68 -11.80 4.68 9.76
N HIS A 69 -12.82 3.87 9.49
CA HIS A 69 -13.86 4.24 8.54
C HIS A 69 -14.63 5.46 9.06
N CYS A 70 -14.89 6.42 8.18
CA CYS A 70 -15.67 7.62 8.49
C CYS A 70 -17.11 7.51 8.02
N ASP A 71 -17.42 6.56 7.17
CA ASP A 71 -18.68 6.38 6.46
C ASP A 71 -19.48 5.15 6.92
N GLU A 72 -18.84 4.24 7.66
CA GLU A 72 -19.47 3.00 8.12
C GLU A 72 -18.99 2.64 9.53
N TYR A 73 -19.89 2.11 10.35
CA TYR A 73 -19.54 1.53 11.66
C TYR A 73 -18.98 0.11 11.48
N ILE A 74 -17.72 -0.07 11.82
CA ILE A 74 -17.05 -1.37 11.78
C ILE A 74 -16.85 -1.89 13.19
N LYS A 75 -17.61 -2.94 13.55
CA LYS A 75 -17.53 -3.53 14.89
C LYS A 75 -16.13 -4.02 15.26
N SER A 76 -15.37 -4.55 14.31
CA SER A 76 -14.00 -5.04 14.53
C SER A 76 -12.97 -3.93 14.76
N ASP A 77 -13.32 -2.67 14.51
CA ASP A 77 -12.47 -1.51 14.79
C ASP A 77 -12.66 -0.95 16.20
N VAL A 78 -13.72 -1.40 16.89
CA VAL A 78 -13.96 -1.00 18.29
C VAL A 78 -12.89 -1.65 19.18
N GLU A 79 -12.20 -0.84 19.98
CA GLU A 79 -11.11 -1.30 20.88
C GLU A 79 -9.94 -2.00 20.16
N PHE A 80 -9.84 -1.84 18.85
CA PHE A 80 -8.72 -2.39 18.10
C PHE A 80 -7.49 -1.48 18.13
N PRO A 81 -7.55 -0.18 17.76
CA PRO A 81 -6.38 0.70 17.78
C PRO A 81 -6.09 1.23 19.18
N ASP A 82 -4.81 1.52 19.44
CA ASP A 82 -4.40 2.34 20.61
C ASP A 82 -4.57 3.82 20.33
N TYR A 83 -4.46 4.21 19.07
CA TYR A 83 -4.60 5.59 18.63
C TYR A 83 -5.25 5.67 17.25
N THR A 84 -6.23 6.53 17.15
CA THR A 84 -6.92 6.86 15.90
C THR A 84 -6.79 8.35 15.63
N PRO A 85 -5.91 8.76 14.71
CA PRO A 85 -5.78 10.16 14.34
C PRO A 85 -7.00 10.64 13.56
N TYR A 86 -7.46 11.84 13.89
CA TYR A 86 -8.45 12.60 13.14
C TYR A 86 -7.75 13.70 12.33
N ASN A 87 -8.43 14.31 11.39
CA ASN A 87 -7.89 15.34 10.49
C ASN A 87 -6.68 14.87 9.66
N VAL A 88 -6.79 13.67 9.12
CA VAL A 88 -5.78 13.07 8.26
C VAL A 88 -6.14 13.33 6.81
N GLY A 89 -5.35 14.19 6.16
CA GLY A 89 -5.39 14.39 4.72
C GLY A 89 -4.36 13.50 4.00
N PRO A 90 -4.20 13.67 2.68
CA PRO A 90 -3.24 12.88 1.90
C PRO A 90 -1.80 12.97 2.40
N ALA A 91 -1.37 14.14 2.85
CA ALA A 91 -0.03 14.37 3.38
C ALA A 91 0.23 13.56 4.66
N GLU A 92 -0.71 13.64 5.61
CA GLU A 92 -0.64 12.90 6.88
C GLU A 92 -0.77 11.38 6.65
N PHE A 93 -1.57 10.95 5.66
CA PHE A 93 -1.67 9.53 5.29
C PHE A 93 -0.33 8.97 4.82
N VAL A 94 0.35 9.68 3.91
CA VAL A 94 1.69 9.28 3.43
C VAL A 94 2.68 9.29 4.60
N GLN A 95 2.62 10.30 5.46
CA GLN A 95 3.49 10.42 6.61
C GLN A 95 3.30 9.27 7.62
N LEU A 96 2.06 8.88 7.89
CA LEU A 96 1.76 7.73 8.76
C LEU A 96 2.35 6.43 8.24
N ILE A 97 2.38 6.23 6.92
CA ILE A 97 3.03 5.07 6.30
C ILE A 97 4.56 5.21 6.40
N ARG A 98 5.11 6.36 6.05
CA ARG A 98 6.55 6.63 6.07
C ARG A 98 7.16 6.38 7.45
N ASP A 99 6.49 6.83 8.50
CA ASP A 99 7.03 6.82 9.86
C ASP A 99 6.72 5.52 10.63
N ALA A 100 5.87 4.62 10.10
CA ALA A 100 5.53 3.35 10.74
C ALA A 100 6.69 2.35 10.77
N GLU A 101 6.74 1.49 11.79
CA GLU A 101 7.63 0.33 11.83
C GLU A 101 7.13 -0.81 10.92
N TYR A 102 5.83 -1.04 10.95
CA TYR A 102 5.15 -1.99 10.09
C TYR A 102 3.85 -1.40 9.57
N VAL A 103 3.46 -1.81 8.38
CA VAL A 103 2.18 -1.45 7.77
C VAL A 103 1.35 -2.70 7.52
N PHE A 104 0.10 -2.70 8.00
CA PHE A 104 -0.88 -3.75 7.76
C PHE A 104 -2.08 -3.16 7.04
N THR A 105 -2.44 -3.72 5.88
CA THR A 105 -3.46 -3.10 5.05
C THR A 105 -4.14 -4.08 4.12
N ASP A 106 -5.34 -3.75 3.66
CA ASP A 106 -5.99 -4.35 2.50
C ASP A 106 -6.15 -3.33 1.34
N SER A 107 -5.48 -2.19 1.47
CA SER A 107 -5.51 -1.10 0.50
C SER A 107 -4.37 -1.21 -0.51
N PHE A 108 -4.71 -1.08 -1.78
CA PHE A 108 -3.72 -1.01 -2.86
C PHE A 108 -2.75 0.17 -2.68
N HIS A 109 -3.27 1.39 -2.43
CA HIS A 109 -2.42 2.57 -2.30
C HIS A 109 -1.54 2.54 -1.05
N ALA A 110 -2.04 2.02 0.08
CA ALA A 110 -1.18 1.85 1.25
C ALA A 110 -0.05 0.86 0.98
N SER A 111 -0.30 -0.20 0.21
CA SER A 111 0.76 -1.13 -0.24
C SER A 111 1.75 -0.46 -1.18
N VAL A 112 1.29 0.40 -2.10
CA VAL A 112 2.18 1.18 -2.99
C VAL A 112 3.08 2.11 -2.18
N PHE A 113 2.53 2.90 -1.26
CA PHE A 113 3.35 3.78 -0.41
C PHE A 113 4.29 2.99 0.50
N SER A 114 3.89 1.82 0.99
CA SER A 114 4.78 0.95 1.74
C SER A 114 5.99 0.50 0.92
N LEU A 115 5.80 0.21 -0.38
CA LEU A 115 6.90 -0.09 -1.30
C LEU A 115 7.80 1.11 -1.54
N LEU A 116 7.21 2.31 -1.75
CA LEU A 116 7.97 3.53 -2.02
C LEU A 116 8.84 3.95 -0.82
N TYR A 117 8.32 3.79 0.41
CA TYR A 117 9.01 4.17 1.65
C TYR A 117 9.75 3.01 2.32
N GLU A 118 9.99 1.91 1.61
CA GLU A 118 10.78 0.76 2.10
C GLU A 118 10.27 0.19 3.43
N LYS A 119 8.94 0.13 3.60
CA LYS A 119 8.35 -0.33 4.86
C LYS A 119 8.30 -1.85 4.98
N ARG A 120 8.43 -2.36 6.19
CA ARG A 120 8.00 -3.72 6.49
C ARG A 120 6.48 -3.73 6.44
N PHE A 121 5.89 -4.39 5.45
CA PHE A 121 4.44 -4.38 5.29
C PHE A 121 3.89 -5.75 4.98
N PHE A 122 2.62 -5.91 5.31
CA PHE A 122 1.81 -7.04 4.91
C PHE A 122 0.45 -6.53 4.42
N THR A 123 -0.02 -7.17 3.36
CA THR A 123 -1.34 -6.87 2.83
C THR A 123 -2.25 -8.09 2.92
N PHE A 124 -3.54 -7.86 2.97
CA PHE A 124 -4.56 -8.87 3.08
C PHE A 124 -5.58 -8.75 1.95
N ARG A 125 -6.31 -9.83 1.70
CA ARG A 125 -7.45 -9.78 0.79
C ARG A 125 -8.60 -9.05 1.48
N ARG A 126 -9.16 -8.05 0.80
CA ARG A 126 -10.37 -7.37 1.27
C ARG A 126 -11.61 -8.23 1.09
N TYR A 127 -11.70 -8.92 -0.05
CA TYR A 127 -12.85 -9.70 -0.46
C TYR A 127 -12.49 -11.18 -0.53
N ASN A 128 -13.49 -12.03 -0.32
CA ASN A 128 -13.38 -13.44 -0.64
C ASN A 128 -13.16 -13.65 -2.14
N ASN A 129 -12.52 -14.75 -2.52
CA ASN A 129 -12.17 -15.02 -3.92
C ASN A 129 -13.37 -15.04 -4.88
N ASP A 130 -14.55 -15.40 -4.39
CA ASP A 130 -15.79 -15.54 -5.19
C ASP A 130 -16.60 -14.23 -5.29
N SER A 131 -16.10 -13.14 -4.73
CA SER A 131 -16.80 -11.85 -4.77
C SER A 131 -16.71 -11.22 -6.16
N ILE A 132 -17.85 -10.93 -6.76
CA ILE A 132 -17.97 -10.27 -8.08
C ILE A 132 -17.38 -8.84 -8.05
N VAL A 133 -17.41 -8.18 -6.88
CA VAL A 133 -16.87 -6.83 -6.69
C VAL A 133 -15.41 -6.83 -6.22
N SER A 134 -14.74 -7.98 -6.26
CA SER A 134 -13.38 -8.10 -5.77
C SER A 134 -12.39 -7.23 -6.53
N THR A 135 -11.68 -6.37 -5.81
CA THR A 135 -10.54 -5.59 -6.31
C THR A 135 -9.19 -6.19 -5.90
N ASN A 136 -9.18 -7.41 -5.35
CA ASN A 136 -7.94 -8.10 -4.93
C ASN A 136 -6.94 -8.27 -6.07
N GLY A 137 -7.40 -8.35 -7.33
CA GLY A 137 -6.55 -8.44 -8.51
C GLY A 137 -5.49 -7.34 -8.61
N ARG A 138 -5.79 -6.14 -8.10
CA ARG A 138 -4.81 -5.03 -8.07
C ARG A 138 -3.64 -5.34 -7.13
N LEU A 139 -3.90 -5.93 -5.96
CA LEU A 139 -2.86 -6.35 -5.02
C LEU A 139 -2.02 -7.50 -5.58
N TYR A 140 -2.67 -8.50 -6.20
CA TYR A 140 -1.94 -9.58 -6.86
C TYR A 140 -1.01 -9.06 -7.95
N SER A 141 -1.50 -8.17 -8.81
CA SER A 141 -0.69 -7.58 -9.88
C SER A 141 0.47 -6.76 -9.33
N LEU A 142 0.24 -5.94 -8.30
CA LEU A 142 1.28 -5.13 -7.66
C LEU A 142 2.39 -6.01 -7.08
N LEU A 143 2.03 -6.97 -6.25
CA LEU A 143 2.99 -7.84 -5.57
C LEU A 143 3.77 -8.72 -6.55
N SER A 144 3.09 -9.30 -7.54
CA SER A 144 3.75 -10.11 -8.58
C SER A 144 4.72 -9.29 -9.42
N MET A 145 4.38 -8.04 -9.73
CA MET A 145 5.24 -7.14 -10.49
C MET A 145 6.57 -6.87 -9.78
N VAL A 146 6.55 -6.77 -8.46
CA VAL A 146 7.75 -6.53 -7.66
C VAL A 146 8.37 -7.82 -7.07
N GLY A 147 7.68 -8.97 -7.20
CA GLY A 147 8.13 -10.28 -6.71
C GLY A 147 8.03 -10.40 -5.19
N LEU A 148 6.91 -9.96 -4.64
CA LEU A 148 6.61 -9.95 -3.20
C LEU A 148 5.24 -10.59 -2.90
N GLU A 149 4.89 -11.64 -3.62
CA GLU A 149 3.60 -12.34 -3.46
C GLU A 149 3.40 -12.85 -2.03
N GLU A 150 4.49 -13.16 -1.33
CA GLU A 150 4.48 -13.62 0.07
C GLU A 150 4.04 -12.53 1.07
N ARG A 151 3.94 -11.26 0.64
CA ARG A 151 3.40 -10.18 1.46
C ARG A 151 1.88 -10.15 1.52
N LEU A 152 1.22 -10.94 0.68
CA LEU A 152 -0.22 -11.14 0.75
C LEU A 152 -0.53 -12.28 1.73
N LEU A 153 -0.80 -11.91 2.98
CA LEU A 153 -1.01 -12.86 4.05
C LEU A 153 -2.45 -13.39 4.11
N LYS A 154 -2.56 -14.55 4.73
CA LYS A 154 -3.77 -15.01 5.40
C LYS A 154 -3.69 -14.60 6.87
N ALA A 155 -4.83 -14.36 7.50
CA ALA A 155 -4.89 -13.91 8.90
C ALA A 155 -4.49 -15.01 9.92
N ASP A 156 -4.40 -16.25 9.51
CA ASP A 156 -3.97 -17.40 10.32
C ASP A 156 -2.46 -17.68 10.27
N GLU A 157 -1.69 -16.87 9.52
CA GLU A 157 -0.23 -17.02 9.44
C GLU A 157 0.46 -16.86 10.81
N ASP A 158 1.63 -17.47 10.90
CA ASP A 158 2.49 -17.37 12.08
C ASP A 158 3.17 -15.99 12.15
N VAL A 159 2.95 -15.30 13.27
CA VAL A 159 3.47 -13.93 13.48
C VAL A 159 4.99 -13.91 13.53
N GLU A 160 5.62 -14.89 14.22
CA GLU A 160 7.08 -14.92 14.37
C GLU A 160 7.76 -15.16 13.02
N LYS A 161 7.17 -16.04 12.20
CA LYS A 161 7.61 -16.24 10.82
C LYS A 161 7.52 -14.94 10.01
N CYS A 162 6.40 -14.22 10.11
CA CYS A 162 6.21 -12.94 9.42
C CYS A 162 7.24 -11.89 9.86
N MET A 163 7.57 -11.82 11.14
CA MET A 163 8.58 -10.89 11.67
C MET A 163 9.98 -11.13 11.10
N LEU A 164 10.31 -12.37 10.75
CA LEU A 164 11.59 -12.76 10.17
C LEU A 164 11.69 -12.49 8.65
N MET A 165 10.56 -12.21 7.99
CA MET A 165 10.55 -11.96 6.55
C MET A 165 11.20 -10.62 6.22
N SER A 166 12.22 -10.64 5.38
CA SER A 166 12.88 -9.45 4.84
C SER A 166 12.38 -9.10 3.43
N ILE A 167 12.60 -7.87 2.99
CA ILE A 167 12.33 -7.42 1.62
C ILE A 167 13.64 -6.97 1.00
N ASP A 168 13.95 -7.48 -0.19
CA ASP A 168 15.06 -6.96 -1.01
C ASP A 168 14.60 -5.69 -1.74
N TYR A 169 14.64 -4.56 -1.05
CA TYR A 169 14.24 -3.28 -1.60
C TYR A 169 15.10 -2.82 -2.78
N LYS A 170 16.35 -3.25 -2.86
CA LYS A 170 17.19 -2.98 -4.04
C LYS A 170 16.56 -3.56 -5.30
N ASN A 171 16.11 -4.81 -5.25
CA ASN A 171 15.44 -5.45 -6.37
C ASN A 171 14.07 -4.81 -6.67
N VAL A 172 13.30 -4.45 -5.62
CA VAL A 172 12.03 -3.73 -5.76
C VAL A 172 12.22 -2.42 -6.51
N HIS A 173 13.20 -1.60 -6.13
CA HIS A 173 13.48 -0.32 -6.79
C HIS A 173 13.88 -0.47 -8.25
N ILE A 174 14.66 -1.49 -8.60
CA ILE A 174 15.00 -1.79 -10.00
C ILE A 174 13.73 -2.05 -10.80
N LYS A 175 12.81 -2.86 -10.28
CA LYS A 175 11.54 -3.18 -10.94
C LYS A 175 10.61 -1.97 -11.06
N LEU A 176 10.49 -1.17 -9.99
CA LEU A 176 9.69 0.05 -10.01
C LEU A 176 10.26 1.10 -10.98
N ALA A 177 11.57 1.28 -11.05
CA ALA A 177 12.21 2.18 -11.99
C ALA A 177 11.96 1.78 -13.44
N ALA A 178 12.11 0.50 -13.76
CA ALA A 178 11.80 -0.02 -15.09
C ALA A 178 10.33 0.22 -15.49
N LEU A 179 9.41 0.04 -14.56
CA LEU A 179 7.99 0.26 -14.76
C LEU A 179 7.65 1.74 -14.98
N ARG A 180 8.27 2.64 -14.21
CA ARG A 180 8.15 4.10 -14.39
C ARG A 180 8.60 4.52 -15.79
N GLU A 181 9.77 4.09 -16.21
CA GLU A 181 10.33 4.40 -17.52
C GLU A 181 9.47 3.86 -18.66
N PHE A 182 8.96 2.65 -18.54
CA PHE A 182 8.02 2.09 -19.50
C PHE A 182 6.74 2.94 -19.59
N THR A 183 6.16 3.29 -18.44
CA THR A 183 4.92 4.07 -18.36
C THR A 183 5.10 5.47 -18.93
N LYS A 184 6.19 6.18 -18.57
CA LYS A 184 6.50 7.52 -19.09
C LYS A 184 6.65 7.49 -20.62
N ARG A 185 7.37 6.51 -21.16
CA ARG A 185 7.52 6.35 -22.63
C ARG A 185 6.17 6.09 -23.31
N TYR A 186 5.34 5.23 -22.74
CA TYR A 186 4.01 4.93 -23.29
C TYR A 186 3.12 6.18 -23.31
N ILE A 187 3.03 6.91 -22.20
CA ILE A 187 2.24 8.14 -22.09
C ILE A 187 2.75 9.19 -23.09
N LYS A 188 4.05 9.41 -23.15
CA LYS A 188 4.67 10.36 -24.07
C LYS A 188 4.37 10.01 -25.53
N GLY A 189 4.46 8.74 -25.90
CA GLY A 189 4.11 8.26 -27.25
C GLY A 189 2.63 8.45 -27.58
N ALA A 190 1.73 8.18 -26.65
CA ALA A 190 0.30 8.38 -26.83
C ALA A 190 -0.07 9.86 -27.00
N LEU A 191 0.52 10.75 -26.19
CA LEU A 191 0.29 12.19 -26.29
C LEU A 191 0.84 12.79 -27.58
N SER A 192 2.02 12.33 -28.03
CA SER A 192 2.61 12.77 -29.29
C SER A 192 1.71 12.43 -30.51
N GLN A 193 1.01 11.29 -30.47
CA GLN A 193 0.04 10.93 -31.52
C GLN A 193 -1.18 11.86 -31.56
N LEU A 194 -1.48 12.56 -30.46
CA LEU A 194 -2.54 13.55 -30.36
C LEU A 194 -2.06 14.96 -30.69
N GLY A 195 -0.82 15.14 -31.16
CA GLY A 195 -0.23 16.44 -31.45
C GLY A 195 0.13 17.24 -30.21
N ILE A 196 0.14 16.62 -29.02
CA ILE A 196 0.54 17.28 -27.79
C ILE A 196 2.05 17.09 -27.62
N THR A 197 2.81 18.19 -27.81
CA THR A 197 4.25 18.22 -27.51
C THR A 197 4.44 18.50 -26.02
N TYR A 198 5.08 17.60 -25.32
CA TYR A 198 5.58 17.83 -23.95
C TYR A 198 6.97 18.47 -24.06
N ASP A 199 7.05 19.75 -23.86
CA ASP A 199 8.30 20.42 -23.53
C ASP A 199 8.59 20.12 -22.06
N ASN A 200 9.73 19.52 -21.84
CA ASN A 200 10.33 19.06 -20.59
C ASN A 200 9.84 19.75 -19.30
N TYR A 201 9.19 18.98 -18.43
CA TYR A 201 9.17 19.20 -16.99
C TYR A 201 10.16 18.24 -16.33
#